data_0637bd17e6eb7086a81c94254c228b54
#
_entry.id   0637bd17e6eb7086a81c94254c228b54
#
_cell.length_a   1.000
_cell.length_b   1.000
_cell.length_c   1.000
_cell.angle_alpha   90.00
_cell.angle_beta   90.00
_cell.angle_gamma   90.00
#
_symmetry.space_group_name_H-M   'P 1'
#
loop_
_entity.id
_entity.type
_entity.pdbx_description
1 polymer ?
#
loop_
_entity_poly.entity_id
_entity_poly.type
_entity_poly.pdbx_seq_one_letter_code
_entity_poly.pdbx_strand_id
1 'polypeptide(L)'
;MIRTACIIFFFSIFYNCFSQSEKDNFYSGRAITLRTNPFSFLQRDAGIMIGVNYRWHRRWSSTFDPKFIFYAVQSPENTSAPRKPLGVRVKTDIRYHIQNVFIAPELVVGYTSTKSTVEFGVNCINGNCAYYTLQEYTEIKKEAGGAIKFGFTGPIRKSNENWKLELYTGIGVSFFDFQEKGIPPGGSFVRPPTHEDGLGTMDEDEPNVMIPFGLIITFRIK
;
A
#
# COMPACT_ATOMS: atom_id res chain seq x y z
N MET A 1 -29.15 -4.08 -2.94
CA MET A 1 -29.14 -3.50 -4.30
C MET A 1 -27.84 -2.78 -4.69
N ILE A 2 -27.19 -1.99 -3.82
CA ILE A 2 -25.94 -1.27 -4.15
C ILE A 2 -24.77 -2.21 -4.50
N ARG A 3 -24.63 -3.35 -3.81
CA ARG A 3 -23.55 -4.32 -4.07
C ARG A 3 -23.62 -4.95 -5.46
N THR A 4 -24.79 -5.22 -5.96
CA THR A 4 -25.00 -5.80 -7.30
C THR A 4 -24.71 -4.79 -8.41
N ALA A 5 -25.05 -3.50 -8.20
CA ALA A 5 -24.78 -2.43 -9.14
C ALA A 5 -23.27 -2.17 -9.31
N CYS A 6 -22.48 -2.23 -8.22
CA CYS A 6 -21.03 -2.11 -8.30
C CYS A 6 -20.37 -3.25 -9.09
N ILE A 7 -20.85 -4.48 -8.94
CA ILE A 7 -20.32 -5.63 -9.68
C ILE A 7 -20.64 -5.50 -11.18
N ILE A 8 -21.85 -5.12 -11.54
CA ILE A 8 -22.26 -4.91 -12.95
C ILE A 8 -21.47 -3.75 -13.56
N PHE A 9 -21.26 -2.65 -12.82
CA PHE A 9 -20.45 -1.52 -13.27
C PHE A 9 -19.00 -1.91 -13.51
N PHE A 10 -18.40 -2.72 -12.62
CA PHE A 10 -17.05 -3.27 -12.79
C PHE A 10 -16.98 -4.18 -14.02
N PHE A 11 -17.93 -5.09 -14.22
CA PHE A 11 -17.98 -5.96 -15.38
C PHE A 11 -18.22 -5.19 -16.69
N SER A 12 -19.02 -4.15 -16.72
CA SER A 12 -19.25 -3.34 -17.92
C SER A 12 -18.02 -2.52 -18.32
N ILE A 13 -17.23 -2.03 -17.36
CA ILE A 13 -15.93 -1.41 -17.64
C ILE A 13 -14.97 -2.45 -18.22
N PHE A 14 -14.88 -3.64 -17.63
CA PHE A 14 -14.05 -4.73 -18.16
C PHE A 14 -14.45 -5.12 -19.59
N TYR A 15 -15.75 -5.26 -19.86
CA TYR A 15 -16.23 -5.69 -21.18
C TYR A 15 -15.92 -4.66 -22.28
N ASN A 16 -16.07 -3.37 -21.99
CA ASN A 16 -15.70 -2.30 -22.93
C ASN A 16 -14.19 -2.21 -23.15
N CYS A 17 -13.37 -2.57 -22.16
CA CYS A 17 -11.93 -2.64 -22.29
C CYS A 17 -11.46 -3.84 -23.11
N PHE A 18 -12.14 -4.99 -23.06
CA PHE A 18 -11.81 -6.17 -23.87
C PHE A 18 -12.20 -6.03 -25.33
N SER A 19 -13.22 -5.23 -25.65
CA SER A 19 -13.71 -5.01 -27.01
C SER A 19 -12.76 -4.16 -27.89
N GLN A 20 -11.69 -3.60 -27.34
CA GLN A 20 -10.75 -2.76 -28.09
C GLN A 20 -9.43 -3.49 -28.39
N SER A 21 -9.54 -4.70 -28.93
CA SER A 21 -8.39 -5.40 -29.51
C SER A 21 -8.04 -4.76 -30.87
N GLU A 22 -7.18 -3.74 -30.86
CA GLU A 22 -6.54 -3.36 -32.12
C GLU A 22 -5.16 -2.75 -31.92
N LYS A 23 -4.23 -3.36 -32.66
CA LYS A 23 -2.86 -2.99 -32.97
C LYS A 23 -1.81 -3.25 -31.88
N ASP A 24 -1.20 -4.40 -32.07
CA ASP A 24 0.01 -4.93 -31.44
C ASP A 24 1.27 -4.03 -31.50
N ASN A 25 1.15 -2.81 -31.97
CA ASN A 25 2.26 -1.86 -32.11
C ASN A 25 2.67 -1.16 -30.81
N PHE A 26 2.06 -1.54 -29.69
CA PHE A 26 2.15 -0.75 -28.47
C PHE A 26 3.51 -0.79 -27.77
N TYR A 27 4.33 -1.81 -28.05
CA TYR A 27 5.67 -1.92 -27.50
C TYR A 27 6.59 -2.76 -28.40
N SER A 28 7.12 -2.17 -29.41
CA SER A 28 8.11 -2.82 -30.29
C SER A 28 9.54 -2.81 -29.72
N GLY A 29 9.76 -2.37 -28.49
CA GLY A 29 11.10 -2.25 -27.93
C GLY A 29 11.17 -2.06 -26.41
N ARG A 30 12.38 -1.88 -25.91
CA ARG A 30 12.65 -1.51 -24.53
C ARG A 30 12.02 -0.16 -24.21
N ALA A 31 11.28 -0.06 -23.11
CA ALA A 31 10.62 1.18 -22.72
C ALA A 31 10.73 1.40 -21.20
N ILE A 32 10.92 2.66 -20.83
CA ILE A 32 10.90 3.10 -19.44
C ILE A 32 9.65 3.96 -19.26
N THR A 33 8.87 3.69 -18.23
CA THR A 33 7.72 4.49 -17.85
C THR A 33 7.81 4.93 -16.40
N LEU A 34 7.52 6.18 -16.13
CA LEU A 34 7.29 6.68 -14.78
C LEU A 34 5.90 6.27 -14.30
N ARG A 35 5.77 6.06 -13.00
CA ARG A 35 4.54 5.59 -12.35
C ARG A 35 4.26 6.40 -11.11
N THR A 36 2.99 6.71 -10.88
CA THR A 36 2.55 7.32 -9.62
C THR A 36 1.18 6.79 -9.24
N ASN A 37 0.95 6.69 -7.93
CA ASN A 37 -0.37 6.35 -7.40
C ASN A 37 -0.99 7.59 -6.77
N PRO A 38 -1.97 8.24 -7.42
CA PRO A 38 -2.61 9.44 -6.89
C PRO A 38 -3.39 9.17 -5.60
N PHE A 39 -3.86 7.93 -5.39
CA PHE A 39 -4.57 7.54 -4.17
C PHE A 39 -3.66 7.15 -3.00
N SER A 40 -2.34 7.24 -3.17
CA SER A 40 -1.39 6.94 -2.08
C SER A 40 -1.54 7.88 -0.88
N PHE A 41 -2.13 9.07 -1.08
CA PHE A 41 -2.46 10.01 0.00
C PHE A 41 -3.69 9.63 0.82
N LEU A 42 -4.57 8.77 0.27
CA LEU A 42 -5.80 8.34 0.93
C LEU A 42 -5.63 7.02 1.68
N GLN A 43 -4.46 6.41 1.57
CA GLN A 43 -4.14 5.19 2.30
C GLN A 43 -3.79 5.53 3.75
N ARG A 44 -3.97 4.58 4.66
CA ARG A 44 -3.63 4.74 6.08
C ARG A 44 -2.22 5.28 6.28
N ASP A 45 -1.24 4.67 5.62
CA ASP A 45 0.14 5.17 5.56
C ASP A 45 0.24 6.12 4.34
N ALA A 46 -0.30 7.33 4.48
CA ALA A 46 -0.33 8.30 3.39
C ALA A 46 1.07 8.76 2.99
N GLY A 47 1.28 8.91 1.68
CA GLY A 47 2.60 9.27 1.18
C GLY A 47 2.62 9.49 -0.33
N ILE A 48 3.80 9.76 -0.84
CA ILE A 48 4.05 9.92 -2.28
C ILE A 48 4.70 8.66 -2.82
N MET A 49 4.13 8.09 -3.87
CA MET A 49 4.72 7.01 -4.63
C MET A 49 5.16 7.53 -6.00
N ILE A 50 6.44 7.37 -6.30
CA ILE A 50 7.02 7.64 -7.62
C ILE A 50 7.84 6.42 -7.99
N GLY A 51 7.39 5.68 -8.97
CA GLY A 51 8.00 4.43 -9.40
C GLY A 51 8.42 4.44 -10.86
N VAL A 52 9.09 3.37 -11.24
CA VAL A 52 9.56 3.13 -12.61
C VAL A 52 9.12 1.73 -13.04
N ASN A 53 8.65 1.63 -14.27
CA ASN A 53 8.46 0.34 -14.93
C ASN A 53 9.44 0.25 -16.11
N TYR A 54 10.23 -0.80 -16.12
CA TYR A 54 11.14 -1.12 -17.21
C TYR A 54 10.63 -2.34 -17.98
N ARG A 55 10.29 -2.16 -19.25
CA ARG A 55 9.91 -3.22 -20.15
C ARG A 55 11.13 -3.65 -20.96
N TRP A 56 11.60 -4.89 -20.72
CA TRP A 56 12.76 -5.44 -21.43
C TRP A 56 12.36 -6.36 -22.58
N HIS A 57 11.13 -6.86 -22.59
CA HIS A 57 10.61 -7.73 -23.61
C HIS A 57 9.15 -7.42 -23.91
N ARG A 58 8.65 -7.82 -25.08
CA ARG A 58 7.26 -7.56 -25.48
C ARG A 58 6.23 -8.00 -24.44
N ARG A 59 6.49 -9.11 -23.74
CA ARG A 59 5.61 -9.68 -22.73
C ARG A 59 6.09 -9.50 -21.29
N TRP A 60 7.30 -8.96 -21.08
CA TRP A 60 7.89 -8.89 -19.76
C TRP A 60 8.29 -7.47 -19.36
N SER A 61 7.98 -7.12 -18.15
CA SER A 61 8.48 -5.88 -17.55
C SER A 61 8.70 -6.08 -16.04
N SER A 62 9.45 -5.18 -15.42
CA SER A 62 9.58 -5.10 -13.97
C SER A 62 9.26 -3.71 -13.48
N THR A 63 8.77 -3.61 -12.26
CA THR A 63 8.49 -2.33 -11.61
C THR A 63 9.32 -2.19 -10.35
N PHE A 64 9.59 -0.93 -10.03
CA PHE A 64 10.18 -0.52 -8.77
C PHE A 64 9.42 0.72 -8.31
N ASP A 65 8.61 0.56 -7.26
CA ASP A 65 7.63 1.54 -6.79
C ASP A 65 7.93 1.95 -5.33
N PRO A 66 8.92 2.82 -5.07
CA PRO A 66 9.13 3.40 -3.74
C PRO A 66 8.01 4.36 -3.37
N LYS A 67 7.57 4.28 -2.12
CA LYS A 67 6.61 5.17 -1.48
C LYS A 67 7.24 5.77 -0.24
N PHE A 68 7.26 7.09 -0.17
CA PHE A 68 7.67 7.85 1.00
C PHE A 68 6.44 8.16 1.85
N ILE A 69 6.43 7.68 3.10
CA ILE A 69 5.32 7.82 4.05
C ILE A 69 5.65 9.01 4.97
N PHE A 70 4.74 9.96 5.11
CA PHE A 70 4.95 11.14 5.96
C PHE A 70 3.68 11.60 6.68
N TYR A 71 2.57 10.90 6.48
CA TYR A 71 1.30 11.21 7.13
C TYR A 71 0.52 9.92 7.40
N ALA A 72 -0.20 9.87 8.53
CA ALA A 72 -1.15 8.80 8.83
C ALA A 72 -2.57 9.38 8.81
N VAL A 73 -3.44 8.75 8.03
CA VAL A 73 -4.87 9.02 8.10
C VAL A 73 -5.37 8.38 9.41
N GLN A 74 -5.75 9.21 10.37
CA GLN A 74 -6.26 8.75 11.66
C GLN A 74 -7.67 8.17 11.50
N SER A 75 -7.92 7.04 12.14
CA SER A 75 -9.30 6.59 12.36
C SER A 75 -9.97 7.53 13.36
N PRO A 76 -11.22 7.95 13.11
CA PRO A 76 -11.94 8.87 14.02
C PRO A 76 -12.17 8.30 15.43
N GLU A 77 -12.00 7.00 15.61
CA GLU A 77 -12.17 6.32 16.91
C GLU A 77 -10.95 6.44 17.83
N ASN A 78 -9.78 6.80 17.31
CA ASN A 78 -8.55 6.95 18.08
C ASN A 78 -8.26 8.44 18.34
N THR A 79 -8.81 8.98 19.42
CA THR A 79 -8.56 10.34 19.93
C THR A 79 -7.17 10.54 20.56
N SER A 80 -6.28 9.58 20.46
CA SER A 80 -4.89 9.72 20.89
C SER A 80 -4.14 10.71 20.00
N ALA A 81 -3.13 11.36 20.55
CA ALA A 81 -2.32 12.42 19.94
C ALA A 81 -1.91 12.16 18.49
N PRO A 82 -1.72 13.21 17.67
CA PRO A 82 -1.43 13.09 16.26
C PRO A 82 -0.20 12.21 16.01
N ARG A 83 -0.38 11.14 15.26
CA ARG A 83 0.70 10.24 14.85
C ARG A 83 1.51 10.92 13.74
N LYS A 84 2.81 10.94 13.89
CA LYS A 84 3.75 11.49 12.91
C LYS A 84 4.59 10.34 12.32
N PRO A 85 4.07 9.59 11.35
CA PRO A 85 4.83 8.55 10.69
C PRO A 85 5.87 9.16 9.75
N LEU A 86 7.03 8.53 9.70
CA LEU A 86 8.06 8.77 8.71
C LEU A 86 8.58 7.41 8.26
N GLY A 87 8.52 7.14 6.95
CA GLY A 87 8.91 5.82 6.49
C GLY A 87 9.05 5.70 4.98
N VAL A 88 9.47 4.51 4.59
CA VAL A 88 9.60 4.12 3.18
C VAL A 88 9.01 2.73 3.02
N ARG A 89 8.21 2.54 1.98
CA ARG A 89 7.73 1.24 1.51
C ARG A 89 8.13 1.06 0.06
N VAL A 90 8.78 -0.05 -0.26
CA VAL A 90 9.18 -0.38 -1.63
C VAL A 90 8.39 -1.59 -2.08
N LYS A 91 7.80 -1.48 -3.27
CA LYS A 91 7.16 -2.57 -3.98
C LYS A 91 7.92 -2.84 -5.27
N THR A 92 8.15 -4.11 -5.56
CA THR A 92 8.75 -4.52 -6.83
C THR A 92 8.00 -5.71 -7.39
N ASP A 93 7.80 -5.74 -8.69
CA ASP A 93 7.14 -6.86 -9.34
C ASP A 93 7.76 -7.19 -10.71
N ILE A 94 7.55 -8.43 -11.12
CA ILE A 94 7.86 -8.90 -12.48
C ILE A 94 6.53 -9.24 -13.14
N ARG A 95 6.27 -8.64 -14.30
CA ARG A 95 4.98 -8.71 -15.00
C ARG A 95 5.06 -9.52 -16.26
N TYR A 96 4.12 -10.42 -16.42
CA TYR A 96 3.82 -11.05 -17.69
C TYR A 96 2.58 -10.42 -18.30
N HIS A 97 2.72 -9.84 -19.47
CA HIS A 97 1.66 -9.13 -20.19
C HIS A 97 1.01 -10.02 -21.26
N ILE A 98 -0.32 -10.05 -21.21
CA ILE A 98 -1.18 -10.65 -22.23
C ILE A 98 -2.05 -9.52 -22.75
N GLN A 99 -1.65 -8.90 -23.86
CA GLN A 99 -2.29 -7.67 -24.38
C GLN A 99 -2.30 -6.56 -23.32
N ASN A 100 -3.48 -6.12 -22.89
CA ASN A 100 -3.68 -5.06 -21.91
C ASN A 100 -3.77 -5.57 -20.45
N VAL A 101 -3.74 -6.88 -20.26
CA VAL A 101 -3.81 -7.52 -18.94
C VAL A 101 -2.41 -7.96 -18.53
N PHE A 102 -2.15 -7.99 -17.24
CA PHE A 102 -0.91 -8.58 -16.72
C PHE A 102 -1.16 -9.40 -15.46
N ILE A 103 -0.29 -10.36 -15.24
CA ILE A 103 -0.11 -11.07 -13.98
C ILE A 103 1.29 -10.80 -13.45
N ALA A 104 1.43 -10.60 -12.14
CA ALA A 104 2.70 -10.24 -11.54
C ALA A 104 2.85 -10.76 -10.12
N PRO A 105 3.89 -11.54 -9.80
CA PRO A 105 4.37 -11.68 -8.45
C PRO A 105 4.96 -10.34 -7.97
N GLU A 106 4.55 -9.90 -6.79
CA GLU A 106 5.02 -8.67 -6.12
C GLU A 106 5.73 -9.02 -4.81
N LEU A 107 6.81 -8.32 -4.53
CA LEU A 107 7.44 -8.27 -3.22
C LEU A 107 7.24 -6.87 -2.63
N VAL A 108 7.02 -6.85 -1.32
CA VAL A 108 6.83 -5.62 -0.54
C VAL A 108 7.80 -5.63 0.63
N VAL A 109 8.51 -4.54 0.83
CA VAL A 109 9.29 -4.30 2.04
C VAL A 109 9.02 -2.88 2.52
N GLY A 110 8.92 -2.69 3.83
CA GLY A 110 8.60 -1.40 4.42
C GLY A 110 9.27 -1.18 5.76
N TYR A 111 9.54 0.08 6.03
CA TYR A 111 10.00 0.56 7.32
C TYR A 111 9.29 1.87 7.63
N THR A 112 8.63 1.94 8.79
CA THR A 112 7.92 3.15 9.23
C THR A 112 8.22 3.37 10.72
N SER A 113 8.63 4.58 11.06
CA SER A 113 8.80 5.03 12.44
C SER A 113 7.71 6.04 12.74
N THR A 114 6.89 5.79 13.75
CA THR A 114 5.77 6.64 14.14
C THR A 114 5.96 7.17 15.54
N LYS A 115 6.00 8.47 15.68
CA LYS A 115 6.02 9.15 16.98
C LYS A 115 4.61 9.48 17.43
N SER A 116 4.30 9.13 18.67
CA SER A 116 3.00 9.38 19.29
C SER A 116 3.18 9.75 20.75
N THR A 117 2.29 10.58 21.28
CA THR A 117 2.24 10.89 22.72
C THR A 117 1.06 10.13 23.30
N VAL A 118 1.32 9.27 24.27
CA VAL A 118 0.29 8.46 24.92
C VAL A 118 0.41 8.51 26.41
N GLU A 119 -0.65 8.11 27.09
CA GLU A 119 -0.70 8.01 28.53
C GLU A 119 -0.21 6.63 28.98
N PHE A 120 0.80 6.63 29.86
CA PHE A 120 1.31 5.43 30.51
C PHE A 120 0.89 5.41 31.97
N GLY A 121 0.41 4.26 32.44
CA GLY A 121 0.31 3.97 33.84
C GLY A 121 1.62 3.41 34.36
N VAL A 122 2.12 3.93 35.47
CA VAL A 122 3.42 3.50 36.05
C VAL A 122 3.18 2.77 37.36
N ASN A 123 3.93 1.65 37.53
CA ASN A 123 3.82 0.76 38.71
C ASN A 123 2.39 0.29 38.94
N CYS A 124 1.75 -0.24 37.92
CA CYS A 124 0.38 -0.73 38.00
C CYS A 124 0.32 -2.12 38.65
N ILE A 125 -0.54 -2.26 39.69
CA ILE A 125 -0.84 -3.52 40.37
C ILE A 125 -2.36 -3.74 40.29
N ASN A 126 -2.79 -4.86 39.72
CA ASN A 126 -4.21 -5.20 39.55
C ASN A 126 -5.05 -4.07 38.91
N GLY A 127 -4.49 -3.41 37.89
CA GLY A 127 -5.16 -2.34 37.16
C GLY A 127 -5.11 -0.96 37.84
N ASN A 128 -4.59 -0.84 39.07
CA ASN A 128 -4.38 0.44 39.75
C ASN A 128 -2.92 0.87 39.57
N CYS A 129 -2.69 2.02 38.97
CA CYS A 129 -1.36 2.58 38.74
C CYS A 129 -1.01 3.61 39.82
N ALA A 130 0.25 3.68 40.23
CA ALA A 130 0.73 4.65 41.21
C ALA A 130 0.56 6.10 40.69
N TYR A 131 0.80 6.29 39.40
CA TYR A 131 0.52 7.55 38.71
C TYR A 131 0.40 7.32 37.20
N TYR A 132 -0.10 8.33 36.48
CA TYR A 132 -0.19 8.36 35.03
C TYR A 132 0.73 9.46 34.50
N THR A 133 1.40 9.18 33.38
CA THR A 133 2.28 10.14 32.72
C THR A 133 2.02 10.16 31.21
N LEU A 134 1.99 11.38 30.66
CA LEU A 134 1.90 11.58 29.21
C LEU A 134 3.31 11.66 28.65
N GLN A 135 3.69 10.70 27.81
CA GLN A 135 5.04 10.60 27.26
C GLN A 135 5.03 10.31 25.77
N GLU A 136 6.01 10.88 25.07
CA GLU A 136 6.27 10.54 23.66
C GLU A 136 6.95 9.18 23.60
N TYR A 137 6.41 8.28 22.77
CA TYR A 137 7.03 7.02 22.42
C TYR A 137 7.16 6.88 20.91
N THR A 138 8.01 5.98 20.47
CA THR A 138 8.25 5.70 19.05
C THR A 138 7.93 4.24 18.77
N GLU A 139 7.00 4.02 17.86
CA GLU A 139 6.69 2.72 17.28
C GLU A 139 7.45 2.56 15.96
N ILE A 140 8.19 1.50 15.81
CA ILE A 140 8.90 1.11 14.58
C ILE A 140 8.17 -0.09 14.01
N LYS A 141 7.64 0.05 12.81
CA LYS A 141 6.99 -1.02 12.04
C LYS A 141 7.87 -1.40 10.87
N LYS A 142 8.26 -2.66 10.79
CA LYS A 142 8.89 -3.27 9.62
C LYS A 142 7.88 -4.16 8.93
N GLU A 143 7.91 -4.20 7.63
CA GLU A 143 6.99 -4.98 6.79
C GLU A 143 7.80 -5.76 5.76
N ALA A 144 7.46 -7.04 5.59
CA ALA A 144 7.92 -7.86 4.48
C ALA A 144 6.75 -8.69 3.98
N GLY A 145 6.57 -8.79 2.66
CA GLY A 145 5.43 -9.53 2.13
C GLY A 145 5.56 -9.83 0.65
N GLY A 146 4.61 -10.63 0.17
CA GLY A 146 4.51 -10.97 -1.23
C GLY A 146 3.04 -11.16 -1.65
N ALA A 147 2.78 -10.88 -2.92
CA ALA A 147 1.45 -11.01 -3.50
C ALA A 147 1.50 -11.48 -4.94
N ILE A 148 0.40 -12.03 -5.41
CA ILE A 148 0.16 -12.21 -6.86
C ILE A 148 -0.89 -11.18 -7.25
N LYS A 149 -0.52 -10.33 -8.22
CA LYS A 149 -1.38 -9.27 -8.76
C LYS A 149 -1.88 -9.63 -10.15
N PHE A 150 -3.11 -9.19 -10.41
CA PHE A 150 -3.73 -9.17 -11.73
C PHE A 150 -4.11 -7.74 -12.05
N GLY A 151 -3.81 -7.28 -13.23
CA GLY A 151 -4.13 -5.91 -13.57
C GLY A 151 -4.40 -5.70 -15.04
N PHE A 152 -4.93 -4.52 -15.32
CA PHE A 152 -5.24 -4.04 -16.65
C PHE A 152 -4.54 -2.70 -16.87
N THR A 153 -3.99 -2.49 -18.06
CA THR A 153 -3.36 -1.23 -18.45
C THR A 153 -4.01 -0.71 -19.73
N GLY A 154 -4.54 0.49 -19.70
CA GLY A 154 -5.16 1.13 -20.86
C GLY A 154 -4.72 2.58 -21.05
N PRO A 155 -4.81 3.14 -22.25
CA PRO A 155 -4.53 4.54 -22.50
C PRO A 155 -5.60 5.42 -21.81
N ILE A 156 -5.19 6.54 -21.18
CA ILE A 156 -6.12 7.51 -20.59
C ILE A 156 -6.89 8.24 -21.70
N ARG A 157 -6.21 8.50 -22.82
CA ARG A 157 -6.79 9.16 -23.99
C ARG A 157 -6.30 8.46 -25.25
N LYS A 158 -7.23 8.12 -26.14
CA LYS A 158 -6.92 7.42 -27.41
C LYS A 158 -5.90 8.16 -28.29
N SER A 159 -5.87 9.50 -28.23
CA SER A 159 -4.94 10.32 -29.00
C SER A 159 -3.56 10.50 -28.39
N ASN A 160 -3.36 10.06 -27.14
CA ASN A 160 -2.07 10.19 -26.43
C ASN A 160 -1.71 8.89 -25.73
N GLU A 161 -0.90 8.09 -26.38
CA GLU A 161 -0.46 6.79 -25.88
C GLU A 161 0.62 6.86 -24.79
N ASN A 162 1.16 8.04 -24.50
CA ASN A 162 2.18 8.20 -23.48
C ASN A 162 1.60 8.08 -22.06
N TRP A 163 0.32 8.44 -21.88
CA TRP A 163 -0.37 8.37 -20.61
C TRP A 163 -1.27 7.15 -20.54
N LYS A 164 -1.08 6.33 -19.51
CA LYS A 164 -1.87 5.13 -19.28
C LYS A 164 -2.39 5.10 -17.87
N LEU A 165 -3.53 4.46 -17.72
CA LEU A 165 -4.12 4.08 -16.46
C LEU A 165 -3.89 2.58 -16.25
N GLU A 166 -3.46 2.21 -15.07
CA GLU A 166 -3.34 0.84 -14.63
C GLU A 166 -4.25 0.62 -13.43
N LEU A 167 -5.07 -0.40 -13.50
CA LEU A 167 -5.89 -0.90 -12.41
C LEU A 167 -5.39 -2.29 -12.06
N TYR A 168 -5.24 -2.57 -10.77
CA TYR A 168 -4.85 -3.90 -10.32
C TYR A 168 -5.51 -4.29 -9.01
N THR A 169 -5.62 -5.59 -8.84
CA THR A 169 -5.96 -6.24 -7.57
C THR A 169 -5.12 -7.51 -7.41
N GLY A 170 -5.14 -8.11 -6.23
CA GLY A 170 -4.37 -9.33 -5.98
C GLY A 170 -4.67 -9.94 -4.63
N ILE A 171 -3.90 -10.96 -4.31
CA ILE A 171 -3.91 -11.62 -3.01
C ILE A 171 -2.47 -11.93 -2.60
N GLY A 172 -2.18 -11.78 -1.32
CA GLY A 172 -0.84 -12.02 -0.79
C GLY A 172 -0.83 -12.16 0.71
N VAL A 173 0.39 -12.19 1.24
CA VAL A 173 0.65 -12.25 2.67
C VAL A 173 1.71 -11.22 3.03
N SER A 174 1.59 -10.66 4.23
CA SER A 174 2.57 -9.75 4.80
C SER A 174 2.86 -10.14 6.25
N PHE A 175 4.09 -9.90 6.66
CA PHE A 175 4.59 -10.09 8.01
C PHE A 175 5.00 -8.74 8.54
N PHE A 176 4.71 -8.48 9.82
CA PHE A 176 5.04 -7.24 10.49
C PHE A 176 5.89 -7.54 11.72
N ASP A 177 6.90 -6.70 11.96
CA ASP A 177 7.70 -6.65 13.18
C ASP A 177 7.50 -5.25 13.79
N PHE A 178 6.95 -5.20 15.00
CA PHE A 178 6.72 -3.96 15.73
C PHE A 178 7.73 -3.84 16.86
N GLN A 179 8.37 -2.71 16.96
CA GLN A 179 9.29 -2.39 18.06
C GLN A 179 8.87 -1.07 18.70
N GLU A 180 8.69 -1.10 19.99
CA GLU A 180 8.32 0.07 20.78
C GLU A 180 9.54 0.61 21.54
N LYS A 181 9.74 1.92 21.50
CA LYS A 181 10.81 2.62 22.20
C LYS A 181 10.27 3.83 22.97
N GLY A 182 10.86 4.09 24.13
CA GLY A 182 10.48 5.24 24.95
C GLY A 182 9.37 4.93 25.96
N ILE A 183 9.07 3.65 26.21
CA ILE A 183 8.19 3.25 27.31
C ILE A 183 8.93 3.53 28.63
N PRO A 184 8.31 4.25 29.60
CA PRO A 184 8.94 4.52 30.89
C PRO A 184 9.19 3.23 31.68
N PRO A 185 10.25 3.14 32.50
CA PRO A 185 10.50 1.97 33.35
C PRO A 185 9.29 1.68 34.26
N GLY A 186 8.80 0.44 34.24
CA GLY A 186 7.60 0.02 34.98
C GLY A 186 6.29 0.61 34.42
N GLY A 187 6.35 1.21 33.24
CA GLY A 187 5.19 1.77 32.54
C GLY A 187 4.46 0.69 31.72
N SER A 188 3.14 0.82 31.67
CA SER A 188 2.27 0.06 30.77
C SER A 188 1.33 1.02 30.05
N PHE A 189 0.93 0.67 28.85
CA PHE A 189 -0.09 1.46 28.14
C PHE A 189 -1.42 1.44 28.90
N VAL A 190 -2.02 2.59 29.13
CA VAL A 190 -3.39 2.69 29.65
C VAL A 190 -4.38 2.17 28.60
N ARG A 191 -4.10 2.46 27.33
CA ARG A 191 -4.78 1.91 26.16
C ARG A 191 -3.73 1.46 25.18
N PRO A 192 -3.53 0.16 25.00
CA PRO A 192 -2.55 -0.33 24.04
C PRO A 192 -2.88 0.15 22.62
N PRO A 193 -1.88 0.50 21.82
CA PRO A 193 -2.11 0.85 20.43
C PRO A 193 -2.69 -0.36 19.69
N THR A 194 -3.77 -0.15 18.95
CA THR A 194 -4.35 -1.19 18.09
C THR A 194 -3.64 -1.17 16.74
N HIS A 195 -3.08 -2.29 16.35
CA HIS A 195 -2.49 -2.49 15.03
C HIS A 195 -3.55 -3.06 14.09
N GLU A 196 -4.31 -2.18 13.46
CA GLU A 196 -5.35 -2.56 12.50
C GLU A 196 -4.93 -2.18 11.08
N ASP A 197 -5.14 -3.05 10.10
CA ASP A 197 -4.87 -2.78 8.69
C ASP A 197 -6.12 -2.51 7.84
N GLY A 198 -7.28 -2.45 8.48
CA GLY A 198 -8.59 -2.31 7.83
C GLY A 198 -9.24 -3.64 7.46
N LEU A 199 -8.53 -4.75 7.58
CA LEU A 199 -9.05 -6.12 7.42
C LEU A 199 -9.07 -6.89 8.77
N GLY A 200 -8.45 -6.34 9.81
CA GLY A 200 -8.37 -6.94 11.15
C GLY A 200 -7.20 -6.38 11.95
N THR A 201 -6.90 -7.00 13.09
CA THR A 201 -5.69 -6.74 13.86
C THR A 201 -4.48 -7.34 13.16
N MET A 202 -3.37 -6.61 13.12
CA MET A 202 -2.08 -7.13 12.63
C MET A 202 -1.42 -7.90 13.76
N ASP A 203 -1.22 -9.20 13.58
CA ASP A 203 -0.45 -10.02 14.50
C ASP A 203 1.03 -10.01 14.11
N GLU A 204 1.92 -9.91 15.11
CA GLU A 204 3.38 -9.86 14.89
C GLU A 204 3.94 -11.19 14.39
N ASP A 205 3.38 -12.30 14.83
CA ASP A 205 3.92 -13.64 14.57
C ASP A 205 3.16 -14.40 13.48
N GLU A 206 2.05 -13.86 12.98
CA GLU A 206 1.22 -14.53 12.00
C GLU A 206 1.22 -13.83 10.63
N PRO A 207 1.11 -14.60 9.53
CA PRO A 207 0.97 -14.02 8.21
C PRO A 207 -0.39 -13.30 8.07
N ASN A 208 -0.35 -12.02 7.81
CA ASN A 208 -1.53 -11.21 7.56
C ASN A 208 -1.94 -11.31 6.08
N VAL A 209 -3.20 -11.59 5.82
CA VAL A 209 -3.73 -11.62 4.45
C VAL A 209 -3.72 -10.21 3.89
N MET A 210 -3.14 -10.05 2.71
CA MET A 210 -3.05 -8.78 1.99
C MET A 210 -3.87 -8.85 0.70
N ILE A 211 -4.75 -7.89 0.49
CA ILE A 211 -5.46 -7.71 -0.77
C ILE A 211 -4.96 -6.41 -1.41
N PRO A 212 -3.86 -6.47 -2.18
CA PRO A 212 -3.37 -5.29 -2.87
C PRO A 212 -4.38 -4.88 -3.94
N PHE A 213 -4.74 -3.62 -3.95
CA PHE A 213 -5.51 -3.00 -5.02
C PHE A 213 -5.00 -1.59 -5.26
N GLY A 214 -5.17 -1.09 -6.45
CA GLY A 214 -4.75 0.26 -6.73
C GLY A 214 -4.98 0.73 -8.15
N LEU A 215 -4.85 2.04 -8.29
CA LEU A 215 -4.88 2.75 -9.55
C LEU A 215 -3.56 3.49 -9.69
N ILE A 216 -2.88 3.26 -10.81
CA ILE A 216 -1.58 3.87 -11.11
C ILE A 216 -1.70 4.63 -12.43
N ILE A 217 -1.18 5.84 -12.44
CA ILE A 217 -0.97 6.62 -13.66
C ILE A 217 0.47 6.40 -14.10
N THR A 218 0.65 6.05 -15.37
CA THR A 218 1.97 5.84 -15.96
C THR A 218 2.21 6.80 -17.10
N PHE A 219 3.44 7.29 -17.18
CA PHE A 219 3.91 8.17 -18.26
C PHE A 219 5.12 7.56 -18.93
N ARG A 220 5.07 7.36 -20.25
CA ARG A 220 6.18 6.83 -21.05
C ARG A 220 7.23 7.89 -21.26
N ILE A 221 8.45 7.60 -20.84
CA ILE A 221 9.66 8.32 -21.21
C ILE A 221 10.20 7.60 -22.46
N LYS A 222 10.60 8.32 -23.45
CA LYS A 222 11.14 7.70 -24.69
C LYS A 222 12.17 6.62 -24.42
#